data_f381963ba6f3f5df8bfe39f68e2f905e
#
_entry.id   f381963ba6f3f5df8bfe39f68e2f905e
#
_cell.length_a   1.000
_cell.length_b   1.000
_cell.length_c   1.000
_cell.angle_alpha   90.00
_cell.angle_beta   90.00
_cell.angle_gamma   90.00
#
_symmetry.space_group_name_H-M   'P 1'
#
loop_
_entity.id
_entity.type
_entity.pdbx_description
1 polymer ?
#
loop_
_entity_poly.entity_id
_entity_poly.type
_entity_poly.pdbx_seq_one_letter_code
_entity_poly.pdbx_strand_id
1 'polypeptide(L)'
;MSSAQDHLTHLDAEGAARMVDVSAKDVTARTARASGRVLVSPRVVELLRGEGLPKGDALATARIAGIMGAKRTPDLVPLCHPLAVSGVKVDLAVADDAVEITATVKTTDRTGVEMEALTAVSVAALTVVDMVKAVDKAAVITDVRVEEKTGGKSGDWSRA
;
A
#
# COMPACT_ATOMS: atom_id res chain seq x y z
N MET A 1 32.41 -17.24 -5.98
CA MET A 1 31.30 -16.40 -5.49
C MET A 1 30.04 -16.86 -6.22
N SER A 2 29.13 -17.50 -5.53
CA SER A 2 27.84 -17.87 -6.09
C SER A 2 27.07 -16.57 -6.35
N SER A 3 26.84 -16.25 -7.63
CA SER A 3 25.85 -15.26 -8.01
C SER A 3 24.51 -15.77 -7.44
N ALA A 4 23.92 -15.02 -6.51
CA ALA A 4 22.53 -15.23 -6.19
C ALA A 4 21.77 -15.06 -7.51
N GLN A 5 21.31 -16.18 -8.07
CA GLN A 5 20.49 -16.13 -9.28
C GLN A 5 19.23 -15.35 -8.90
N ASP A 6 19.02 -14.24 -9.61
CA ASP A 6 17.79 -13.47 -9.52
C ASP A 6 16.64 -14.41 -9.89
N HIS A 7 15.88 -14.85 -8.87
CA HIS A 7 14.81 -15.82 -9.04
C HIS A 7 13.46 -15.20 -8.73
N LEU A 8 12.58 -15.23 -9.74
CA LEU A 8 11.19 -14.79 -9.58
C LEU A 8 10.38 -15.91 -8.90
N THR A 9 10.06 -15.72 -7.62
CA THR A 9 9.48 -16.77 -6.77
C THR A 9 8.10 -17.24 -7.20
N HIS A 10 7.35 -16.42 -7.95
CA HIS A 10 6.02 -16.76 -8.47
C HIS A 10 6.05 -17.49 -9.81
N LEU A 11 7.22 -17.85 -10.30
CA LEU A 11 7.38 -18.68 -11.50
C LEU A 11 8.00 -20.02 -11.12
N ASP A 12 7.54 -21.09 -11.76
CA ASP A 12 8.19 -22.40 -11.67
C ASP A 12 9.37 -22.52 -12.64
N ALA A 13 9.99 -23.70 -12.70
CA ALA A 13 11.15 -23.95 -13.56
C ALA A 13 10.84 -23.78 -15.05
N GLU A 14 9.59 -23.96 -15.45
CA GLU A 14 9.08 -23.84 -16.81
C GLU A 14 8.57 -22.43 -17.15
N GLY A 15 8.62 -21.50 -16.15
CA GLY A 15 8.18 -20.12 -16.31
C GLY A 15 6.67 -19.90 -16.12
N ALA A 16 5.95 -20.92 -15.66
CA ALA A 16 4.52 -20.80 -15.36
C ALA A 16 4.27 -20.14 -14.02
N ALA A 17 3.19 -19.35 -13.93
CA ALA A 17 2.82 -18.67 -12.71
C ALA A 17 2.36 -19.65 -11.63
N ARG A 18 2.81 -19.43 -10.40
CA ARG A 18 2.39 -20.22 -9.23
C ARG A 18 2.28 -19.36 -7.99
N MET A 19 1.41 -19.76 -7.07
CA MET A 19 1.42 -19.22 -5.71
C MET A 19 2.48 -19.98 -4.90
N VAL A 20 3.39 -19.24 -4.26
CA VAL A 20 4.49 -19.84 -3.49
C VAL A 20 3.92 -20.67 -2.33
N ASP A 21 4.44 -21.88 -2.12
CA ASP A 21 4.12 -22.68 -0.94
C ASP A 21 4.90 -22.14 0.28
N VAL A 22 4.16 -21.62 1.26
CA VAL A 22 4.74 -21.06 2.49
C VAL A 22 4.52 -21.96 3.71
N SER A 23 4.05 -23.19 3.51
CA SER A 23 3.71 -24.12 4.61
C SER A 23 4.91 -24.47 5.50
N ALA A 24 6.13 -24.41 4.96
CA ALA A 24 7.38 -24.67 5.70
C ALA A 24 7.98 -23.42 6.37
N LYS A 25 7.41 -22.22 6.12
CA LYS A 25 7.89 -21.00 6.76
C LYS A 25 7.34 -20.87 8.17
N ASP A 26 8.14 -20.26 9.03
CA ASP A 26 7.72 -19.97 10.39
C ASP A 26 6.67 -18.85 10.42
N VAL A 27 5.77 -18.95 11.38
CA VAL A 27 4.85 -17.88 11.75
C VAL A 27 5.61 -16.86 12.58
N THR A 28 5.80 -15.67 12.05
CA THR A 28 6.53 -14.58 12.71
C THR A 28 5.77 -13.27 12.63
N ALA A 29 6.04 -12.35 13.56
CA ALA A 29 5.55 -11.00 13.51
C ALA A 29 6.21 -10.26 12.34
N ARG A 30 5.40 -9.63 11.49
CA ARG A 30 5.85 -8.91 10.29
C ARG A 30 5.16 -7.56 10.19
N THR A 31 5.92 -6.57 9.76
CA THR A 31 5.42 -5.23 9.52
C THR A 31 5.92 -4.74 8.17
N ALA A 32 5.09 -4.02 7.44
CA ALA A 32 5.50 -3.29 6.24
C ALA A 32 4.92 -1.89 6.25
N ARG A 33 5.69 -0.94 5.75
CA ARG A 33 5.26 0.43 5.54
C ARG A 33 5.45 0.78 4.06
N ALA A 34 4.39 1.34 3.47
CA ALA A 34 4.39 1.87 2.12
C ALA A 34 3.99 3.34 2.14
N SER A 35 4.34 4.06 1.10
CA SER A 35 3.95 5.44 0.90
C SER A 35 3.55 5.71 -0.54
N GLY A 36 2.88 6.83 -0.76
CA GLY A 36 2.51 7.31 -2.07
C GLY A 36 2.06 8.76 -2.01
N ARG A 37 1.87 9.37 -3.16
CA ARG A 37 1.43 10.75 -3.28
C ARG A 37 0.35 10.87 -4.34
N VAL A 38 -0.58 11.78 -4.11
CA VAL A 38 -1.52 12.24 -5.13
C VAL A 38 -1.22 13.70 -5.40
N LEU A 39 -0.66 13.99 -6.57
CA LEU A 39 -0.40 15.37 -7.00
C LEU A 39 -1.73 16.03 -7.31
N VAL A 40 -1.98 17.20 -6.73
CA VAL A 40 -3.24 17.94 -6.84
C VAL A 40 -2.99 19.41 -7.07
N SER A 41 -4.01 20.10 -7.60
CA SER A 41 -3.95 21.53 -7.85
C SER A 41 -3.89 22.35 -6.55
N PRO A 42 -3.37 23.60 -6.60
CA PRO A 42 -3.41 24.51 -5.46
C PRO A 42 -4.82 24.70 -4.89
N ARG A 43 -5.83 24.70 -5.74
CA ARG A 43 -7.23 24.84 -5.30
C ARG A 43 -7.68 23.66 -4.45
N VAL A 44 -7.31 22.44 -4.81
CA VAL A 44 -7.60 21.24 -4.00
C VAL A 44 -6.90 21.33 -2.64
N VAL A 45 -5.62 21.73 -2.61
CA VAL A 45 -4.88 21.92 -1.37
C VAL A 45 -5.58 22.92 -0.45
N GLU A 46 -6.01 24.05 -1.00
CA GLU A 46 -6.74 25.06 -0.25
C GLU A 46 -8.04 24.52 0.36
N LEU A 47 -8.83 23.81 -0.45
CA LEU A 47 -10.09 23.20 0.00
C LEU A 47 -9.87 22.15 1.10
N LEU A 48 -8.86 21.30 0.96
CA LEU A 48 -8.56 20.27 1.96
C LEU A 48 -8.07 20.87 3.28
N ARG A 49 -7.38 22.02 3.23
CA ARG A 49 -6.87 22.72 4.42
C ARG A 49 -7.91 23.60 5.12
N GLY A 50 -8.88 24.12 4.40
CA GLY A 50 -9.79 25.15 4.91
C GLY A 50 -11.26 24.77 4.91
N GLU A 51 -11.88 24.72 3.75
CA GLU A 51 -13.33 24.67 3.60
C GLU A 51 -13.91 23.27 3.38
N GLY A 52 -13.05 22.25 3.28
CA GLY A 52 -13.46 20.89 2.91
C GLY A 52 -13.91 20.80 1.45
N LEU A 53 -14.28 19.59 1.03
CA LEU A 53 -14.75 19.30 -0.32
C LEU A 53 -16.26 19.02 -0.31
N PRO A 54 -16.98 19.23 -1.46
CA PRO A 54 -18.42 18.95 -1.53
C PRO A 54 -18.83 17.52 -1.17
N LYS A 55 -17.91 16.54 -1.29
CA LYS A 55 -18.14 15.13 -0.91
C LYS A 55 -17.87 14.83 0.57
N GLY A 56 -17.73 15.84 1.41
CA GLY A 56 -17.47 15.69 2.83
C GLY A 56 -16.00 15.49 3.17
N ASP A 57 -15.70 14.68 4.17
CA ASP A 57 -14.32 14.45 4.65
C ASP A 57 -13.58 13.50 3.70
N ALA A 58 -12.88 14.07 2.73
CA ALA A 58 -12.13 13.31 1.73
C ALA A 58 -11.00 12.47 2.35
N LEU A 59 -10.30 13.01 3.33
CA LEU A 59 -9.17 12.30 3.96
C LEU A 59 -9.65 11.14 4.84
N ALA A 60 -10.72 11.31 5.60
CA ALA A 60 -11.30 10.23 6.39
C ALA A 60 -11.84 9.10 5.52
N THR A 61 -12.51 9.44 4.41
CA THR A 61 -13.01 8.46 3.45
C THR A 61 -11.86 7.67 2.81
N ALA A 62 -10.80 8.35 2.39
CA ALA A 62 -9.62 7.71 1.83
C ALA A 62 -8.90 6.81 2.84
N ARG A 63 -8.83 7.22 4.10
CA ARG A 63 -8.26 6.40 5.18
C ARG A 63 -9.00 5.08 5.34
N ILE A 64 -10.31 5.13 5.45
CA ILE A 64 -11.15 3.93 5.60
C ILE A 64 -11.02 3.05 4.36
N ALA A 65 -11.05 3.63 3.17
CA ALA A 65 -10.88 2.88 1.93
C ALA A 65 -9.53 2.16 1.86
N GLY A 66 -8.45 2.81 2.30
CA GLY A 66 -7.13 2.19 2.39
C GLY A 66 -7.08 1.02 3.36
N ILE A 67 -7.70 1.15 4.53
CA ILE A 67 -7.80 0.06 5.51
C ILE A 67 -8.56 -1.12 4.90
N MET A 68 -9.69 -0.87 4.25
CA MET A 68 -10.47 -1.91 3.57
C MET A 68 -9.68 -2.54 2.43
N GLY A 69 -8.92 -1.75 1.67
CA GLY A 69 -8.06 -2.24 0.59
C GLY A 69 -7.01 -3.23 1.08
N ALA A 70 -6.35 -2.95 2.19
CA ALA A 70 -5.39 -3.88 2.80
C ALA A 70 -6.01 -5.25 3.06
N LYS A 71 -7.24 -5.30 3.55
CA LYS A 71 -7.97 -6.54 3.85
C LYS A 71 -8.40 -7.30 2.59
N ARG A 72 -8.43 -6.67 1.44
CA ARG A 72 -8.85 -7.25 0.16
C ARG A 72 -7.71 -7.54 -0.80
N THR A 73 -6.48 -7.42 -0.34
CA THR A 73 -5.30 -7.64 -1.18
C THR A 73 -5.32 -8.98 -1.92
N PRO A 74 -5.69 -10.13 -1.31
CA PRO A 74 -5.72 -11.40 -2.04
C PRO A 74 -6.74 -11.44 -3.19
N ASP A 75 -7.80 -10.64 -3.12
CA ASP A 75 -8.79 -10.54 -4.18
C ASP A 75 -8.29 -9.72 -5.39
N LEU A 76 -7.28 -8.88 -5.18
CA LEU A 76 -6.74 -7.95 -6.18
C LEU A 76 -5.41 -8.42 -6.75
N VAL A 77 -4.61 -9.12 -5.97
CA VAL A 77 -3.27 -9.61 -6.34
C VAL A 77 -3.33 -11.14 -6.32
N PRO A 78 -3.43 -11.80 -7.51
CA PRO A 78 -3.87 -13.20 -7.61
C PRO A 78 -3.03 -14.22 -6.86
N LEU A 79 -1.71 -14.00 -6.79
CA LEU A 79 -0.78 -14.94 -6.17
C LEU A 79 -0.38 -14.54 -4.74
N CYS A 80 -1.07 -13.57 -4.17
CA CYS A 80 -0.89 -13.14 -2.80
C CYS A 80 -1.70 -14.04 -1.86
N HIS A 81 -1.06 -14.52 -0.79
CA HIS A 81 -1.73 -15.37 0.19
C HIS A 81 -2.72 -14.55 1.03
N PRO A 82 -3.90 -15.10 1.36
CA PRO A 82 -4.77 -14.50 2.36
C PRO A 82 -4.09 -14.55 3.72
N LEU A 83 -3.96 -13.39 4.36
CA LEU A 83 -3.28 -13.23 5.65
C LEU A 83 -4.23 -12.75 6.73
N ALA A 84 -3.95 -13.16 7.97
CA ALA A 84 -4.59 -12.60 9.16
C ALA A 84 -3.91 -11.24 9.48
N VAL A 85 -4.41 -10.15 8.90
CA VAL A 85 -3.92 -8.82 9.18
C VAL A 85 -4.35 -8.39 10.58
N SER A 86 -3.40 -8.09 11.45
CA SER A 86 -3.66 -7.72 12.85
C SER A 86 -3.78 -6.21 13.08
N GLY A 87 -3.24 -5.40 12.18
CA GLY A 87 -3.33 -3.96 12.25
C GLY A 87 -3.07 -3.29 10.92
N VAL A 88 -3.83 -2.24 10.63
CA VAL A 88 -3.63 -1.36 9.48
C VAL A 88 -3.76 0.08 9.96
N LYS A 89 -2.74 0.88 9.72
CA LYS A 89 -2.75 2.31 9.96
C LYS A 89 -2.53 3.03 8.64
N VAL A 90 -3.41 3.94 8.29
CA VAL A 90 -3.29 4.79 7.09
C VAL A 90 -3.29 6.24 7.55
N ASP A 91 -2.23 6.96 7.23
CA ASP A 91 -2.08 8.39 7.51
C ASP A 91 -2.07 9.17 6.19
N LEU A 92 -2.80 10.28 6.18
CA LEU A 92 -2.83 11.20 5.05
C LEU A 92 -2.48 12.60 5.54
N ALA A 93 -1.62 13.29 4.79
CA ALA A 93 -1.19 14.64 5.07
C ALA A 93 -1.29 15.49 3.80
N VAL A 94 -1.79 16.73 3.94
CA VAL A 94 -1.87 17.67 2.83
C VAL A 94 -0.58 18.47 2.77
N ALA A 95 0.22 18.25 1.73
CA ALA A 95 1.42 19.01 1.40
C ALA A 95 1.04 20.19 0.47
N ASP A 96 2.04 20.97 0.02
CA ASP A 96 1.77 22.16 -0.80
C ASP A 96 1.28 21.83 -2.22
N ASP A 97 1.62 20.64 -2.72
CA ASP A 97 1.30 20.20 -4.08
C ASP A 97 0.70 18.78 -4.15
N ALA A 98 0.45 18.17 -3.02
CA ALA A 98 0.05 16.78 -2.98
C ALA A 98 -0.69 16.40 -1.69
N VAL A 99 -1.42 15.30 -1.74
CA VAL A 99 -1.80 14.52 -0.56
C VAL A 99 -0.78 13.40 -0.41
N GLU A 100 -0.09 13.36 0.71
CA GLU A 100 0.87 12.31 1.03
C GLU A 100 0.19 11.21 1.85
N ILE A 101 0.44 9.96 1.47
CA ILE A 101 -0.20 8.80 2.06
C ILE A 101 0.87 7.84 2.57
N THR A 102 0.70 7.35 3.78
CA THR A 102 1.54 6.32 4.38
C THR A 102 0.66 5.25 4.99
N ALA A 103 0.96 3.99 4.71
CA ALA A 103 0.27 2.86 5.30
C ALA A 103 1.26 1.94 6.00
N THR A 104 0.90 1.52 7.21
CA THR A 104 1.64 0.52 7.99
C THR A 104 0.72 -0.65 8.27
N VAL A 105 1.14 -1.86 7.88
CA VAL A 105 0.38 -3.09 8.07
C VAL A 105 1.18 -4.06 8.91
N LYS A 106 0.50 -4.72 9.84
CA LYS A 106 1.08 -5.73 10.73
C LYS A 106 0.34 -7.05 10.62
N THR A 107 1.09 -8.12 10.69
CA THR A 107 0.56 -9.49 10.78
C THR A 107 1.48 -10.37 11.61
N THR A 108 0.96 -11.50 12.04
CA THR A 108 1.75 -12.63 12.56
C THR A 108 1.39 -13.82 11.70
N ASP A 109 2.20 -14.09 10.69
CA ASP A 109 1.92 -15.09 9.67
C ASP A 109 3.21 -15.54 8.95
N ARG A 110 3.06 -16.34 7.90
CA ARG A 110 4.14 -17.02 7.17
C ARG A 110 4.71 -16.22 6.01
N THR A 111 4.12 -15.09 5.65
CA THR A 111 4.61 -14.24 4.56
C THR A 111 4.52 -12.76 4.93
N GLY A 112 5.24 -11.92 4.21
CA GLY A 112 5.26 -10.48 4.44
C GLY A 112 3.96 -9.78 4.04
N VAL A 113 3.80 -8.55 4.49
CA VAL A 113 2.60 -7.72 4.29
C VAL A 113 2.88 -6.50 3.42
N GLU A 114 3.90 -6.57 2.56
CA GLU A 114 4.26 -5.47 1.66
C GLU A 114 3.13 -5.17 0.66
N MET A 115 2.48 -6.21 0.12
CA MET A 115 1.39 -6.03 -0.85
C MET A 115 0.15 -5.43 -0.18
N GLU A 116 -0.14 -5.80 1.05
CA GLU A 116 -1.23 -5.21 1.84
C GLU A 116 -0.97 -3.73 2.11
N ALA A 117 0.27 -3.34 2.42
CA ALA A 117 0.65 -1.95 2.61
C ALA A 117 0.56 -1.15 1.30
N LEU A 118 1.05 -1.69 0.19
CA LEU A 118 0.93 -1.07 -1.14
C LEU A 118 -0.53 -0.94 -1.58
N THR A 119 -1.34 -1.95 -1.34
CA THR A 119 -2.77 -1.92 -1.67
C THR A 119 -3.48 -0.85 -0.86
N ALA A 120 -3.19 -0.75 0.43
CA ALA A 120 -3.74 0.30 1.29
C ALA A 120 -3.45 1.70 0.75
N VAL A 121 -2.20 1.99 0.40
CA VAL A 121 -1.79 3.26 -0.20
C VAL A 121 -2.50 3.50 -1.53
N SER A 122 -2.54 2.49 -2.40
CA SER A 122 -3.12 2.60 -3.74
C SER A 122 -4.63 2.87 -3.69
N VAL A 123 -5.36 2.18 -2.83
CA VAL A 123 -6.82 2.36 -2.68
C VAL A 123 -7.13 3.70 -2.00
N ALA A 124 -6.35 4.12 -1.01
CA ALA A 124 -6.46 5.46 -0.44
C ALA A 124 -6.23 6.54 -1.51
N ALA A 125 -5.21 6.38 -2.35
CA ALA A 125 -4.91 7.31 -3.44
C ALA A 125 -6.02 7.36 -4.48
N LEU A 126 -6.57 6.23 -4.89
CA LEU A 126 -7.74 6.17 -5.79
C LEU A 126 -8.92 6.93 -5.20
N THR A 127 -9.16 6.79 -3.90
CA THR A 127 -10.26 7.46 -3.20
C THR A 127 -10.03 8.96 -3.14
N VAL A 128 -8.79 9.41 -2.90
CA VAL A 128 -8.45 10.84 -2.99
C VAL A 128 -8.79 11.38 -4.38
N VAL A 129 -8.37 10.71 -5.45
CA VAL A 129 -8.69 11.12 -6.83
C VAL A 129 -10.20 11.19 -7.04
N ASP A 130 -10.94 10.18 -6.61
CA ASP A 130 -12.40 10.17 -6.73
C ASP A 130 -13.05 11.35 -6.01
N MET A 131 -12.56 11.69 -4.82
CA MET A 131 -13.09 12.79 -4.02
C MET A 131 -12.77 14.17 -4.58
N VAL A 132 -11.62 14.34 -5.26
CA VAL A 132 -11.16 15.66 -5.76
C VAL A 132 -11.40 15.89 -7.26
N LYS A 133 -11.75 14.85 -8.02
CA LYS A 133 -11.84 14.93 -9.49
C LYS A 133 -12.82 15.98 -10.02
N ALA A 134 -13.83 16.35 -9.25
CA ALA A 134 -14.76 17.41 -9.63
C ALA A 134 -14.09 18.80 -9.71
N VAL A 135 -13.02 18.99 -8.95
CA VAL A 135 -12.22 20.22 -8.91
C VAL A 135 -10.95 20.08 -9.74
N ASP A 136 -10.31 18.92 -9.69
CA ASP A 136 -9.03 18.66 -10.38
C ASP A 136 -9.07 17.29 -11.07
N LYS A 137 -9.33 17.30 -12.38
CA LYS A 137 -9.33 16.10 -13.21
C LYS A 137 -7.92 15.62 -13.57
N ALA A 138 -6.92 16.45 -13.35
CA ALA A 138 -5.53 16.18 -13.68
C ALA A 138 -4.72 15.60 -12.50
N ALA A 139 -5.38 15.26 -11.39
CA ALA A 139 -4.72 14.64 -10.25
C ALA A 139 -3.96 13.36 -10.65
N VAL A 140 -2.76 13.19 -10.12
CA VAL A 140 -1.86 12.08 -10.49
C VAL A 140 -1.45 11.30 -9.26
N ILE A 141 -1.66 9.99 -9.30
CA ILE A 141 -1.09 9.06 -8.31
C ILE A 141 0.36 8.77 -8.69
N THR A 142 1.28 8.95 -7.77
CA THR A 142 2.71 8.78 -8.02
C THR A 142 3.46 8.27 -6.79
N ASP A 143 4.67 7.77 -6.99
CA ASP A 143 5.59 7.36 -5.93
C ASP A 143 5.02 6.32 -4.95
N VAL A 144 4.16 5.44 -5.44
CA VAL A 144 3.65 4.33 -4.64
C VAL A 144 4.74 3.27 -4.51
N ARG A 145 5.21 3.04 -3.27
CA ARG A 145 6.36 2.18 -3.03
C ARG A 145 6.41 1.66 -1.60
N VAL A 146 7.09 0.53 -1.41
CA VAL A 146 7.46 0.04 -0.08
C VAL A 146 8.61 0.88 0.46
N GLU A 147 8.49 1.35 1.68
CA GLU A 147 9.52 2.11 2.38
C GLU A 147 10.36 1.23 3.31
N GLU A 148 9.71 0.32 4.01
CA GLU A 148 10.39 -0.62 4.90
C GLU A 148 9.56 -1.87 5.16
N LYS A 149 10.24 -2.92 5.54
CA LYS A 149 9.62 -4.13 6.09
C LYS A 149 10.46 -4.69 7.23
N THR A 150 9.83 -5.33 8.17
CA THR A 150 10.49 -6.01 9.28
C THR A 150 9.96 -7.42 9.45
N GLY A 151 10.80 -8.28 10.01
CA GLY A 151 10.47 -9.68 10.28
C GLY A 151 10.63 -10.61 9.07
N GLY A 152 10.45 -11.90 9.33
CA GLY A 152 10.60 -12.95 8.33
C GLY A 152 12.02 -13.42 8.09
N LYS A 153 12.16 -14.43 7.22
CA LYS A 153 13.43 -15.08 6.93
C LYS A 153 14.47 -14.16 6.28
N SER A 154 14.02 -13.26 5.42
CA SER A 154 14.92 -12.30 4.74
C SER A 154 15.33 -11.12 5.63
N GLY A 155 14.81 -11.02 6.85
CA GLY A 155 15.13 -9.95 7.79
C GLY A 155 14.56 -8.59 7.43
N ASP A 156 15.08 -7.55 8.05
CA ASP A 156 14.60 -6.19 7.90
C ASP A 156 15.20 -5.54 6.66
N TRP A 157 14.39 -4.72 6.01
CA TRP A 157 14.79 -3.94 4.85
C TRP A 157 14.17 -2.56 4.92
N SER A 158 14.92 -1.55 4.54
CA SER A 158 14.42 -0.18 4.37
C SER A 158 15.00 0.44 3.11
N ARG A 159 14.20 1.31 2.50
CA ARG A 159 14.63 2.08 1.34
C ARG A 159 15.70 3.09 1.73
N ALA A 160 16.74 3.16 0.92
CA ALA A 160 17.80 4.15 1.08
C ALA A 160 17.34 5.57 0.70
#